data_d49f2a0422bd35805321addb37dcc959
#
_entry.id   d49f2a0422bd35805321addb37dcc959
#
_cell.length_a   1.000
_cell.length_b   1.000
_cell.length_c   1.000
_cell.angle_alpha   90.00
_cell.angle_beta   90.00
_cell.angle_gamma   90.00
#
_symmetry.space_group_name_H-M   'P 1'
#
loop_
_entity.id
_entity.type
_entity.pdbx_description
1 polymer ?
#
loop_
_entity_poly.entity_id
_entity_poly.type
_entity_poly.pdbx_seq_one_letter_code
_entity_poly.pdbx_strand_id
1 'polypeptide(L)'
;FEFVKSINNRNKVLLAGVFLSPVDYSKVLAFTGMEGVALMPDWLMRNEDDVLVNSNIQVFEEACADEGIEYRVHKDTDMMAIASLIEETRFADLLLVSSDLFYENVQREQPNFYLEEVLKKAECPVMLIPEDYKEPEQNFLTYDGSESSVFAIKQFAYILPELAGNETILLSAVGHKDELPEYSMIAELVA
;
A
#
# COMPACT_ATOMS: atom_id res chain seq x y z
N PHE A 1 0.99 4.00 -11.97
CA PHE A 1 -0.06 3.38 -12.81
C PHE A 1 0.49 2.25 -13.67
N GLU A 2 1.74 2.36 -14.18
CA GLU A 2 2.38 1.38 -15.07
C GLU A 2 2.42 -0.06 -14.48
N PHE A 3 2.62 -0.21 -13.19
CA PHE A 3 2.55 -1.50 -12.51
C PHE A 3 1.19 -2.19 -12.68
N VAL A 4 0.10 -1.46 -12.42
CA VAL A 4 -1.27 -2.00 -12.54
C VAL A 4 -1.57 -2.37 -13.99
N LYS A 5 -1.15 -1.55 -14.94
CA LYS A 5 -1.27 -1.82 -16.37
C LYS A 5 -0.53 -3.10 -16.76
N SER A 6 0.70 -3.29 -16.26
CA SER A 6 1.47 -4.51 -16.51
C SER A 6 0.73 -5.76 -16.02
N ILE A 7 0.17 -5.73 -14.80
CA ILE A 7 -0.61 -6.84 -14.27
C ILE A 7 -1.90 -7.06 -15.07
N ASN A 8 -2.66 -5.99 -15.31
CA ASN A 8 -3.96 -6.09 -16.01
C ASN A 8 -3.83 -6.64 -17.44
N ASN A 9 -2.71 -6.41 -18.10
CA ASN A 9 -2.44 -6.97 -19.43
C ASN A 9 -2.25 -8.50 -19.42
N ARG A 10 -1.82 -9.05 -18.30
CA ARG A 10 -1.61 -10.49 -18.09
C ARG A 10 -2.83 -11.16 -17.48
N ASN A 11 -3.30 -10.62 -16.37
CA ASN A 11 -4.48 -11.09 -15.66
C ASN A 11 -5.38 -9.91 -15.35
N LYS A 12 -6.65 -9.97 -15.78
CA LYS A 12 -7.60 -8.90 -15.51
C LYS A 12 -7.77 -8.69 -14.01
N VAL A 13 -7.66 -7.44 -13.60
CA VAL A 13 -7.80 -7.03 -12.19
C VAL A 13 -8.94 -6.03 -12.02
N LEU A 14 -9.52 -6.00 -10.86
CA LEU A 14 -10.39 -4.93 -10.39
C LEU A 14 -9.55 -3.97 -9.55
N LEU A 15 -9.42 -2.72 -10.00
CA LEU A 15 -8.68 -1.68 -9.29
C LEU A 15 -9.62 -0.80 -8.46
N ALA A 16 -9.51 -0.86 -7.15
CA ALA A 16 -10.23 0.07 -6.28
C ALA A 16 -9.34 1.29 -5.96
N GLY A 17 -9.73 2.47 -6.43
CA GLY A 17 -9.11 3.73 -6.05
C GLY A 17 -9.72 4.23 -4.75
N VAL A 18 -8.93 4.28 -3.67
CA VAL A 18 -9.36 4.81 -2.37
C VAL A 18 -8.86 6.23 -2.22
N PHE A 19 -9.80 7.18 -2.19
CA PHE A 19 -9.51 8.61 -2.12
C PHE A 19 -9.90 9.13 -0.74
N LEU A 20 -8.89 9.43 0.05
CA LEU A 20 -9.03 9.90 1.42
C LEU A 20 -8.90 11.43 1.44
N SER A 21 -9.80 12.11 2.14
CA SER A 21 -9.62 13.54 2.39
C SER A 21 -8.47 13.75 3.38
N PRO A 22 -7.51 14.62 3.06
CA PRO A 22 -6.42 14.90 3.99
C PRO A 22 -6.99 15.56 5.25
N VAL A 23 -6.82 14.92 6.40
CA VAL A 23 -7.17 15.49 7.68
C VAL A 23 -6.01 16.33 8.18
N ASP A 24 -6.18 17.64 8.25
CA ASP A 24 -5.21 18.50 8.89
C ASP A 24 -5.25 18.29 10.43
N TYR A 25 -4.46 17.35 10.92
CA TYR A 25 -4.37 17.04 12.35
C TYR A 25 -3.92 18.22 13.18
N SER A 26 -3.21 19.20 12.62
CA SER A 26 -2.83 20.41 13.35
C SER A 26 -4.06 21.25 13.70
N LYS A 27 -5.04 21.29 12.80
CA LYS A 27 -6.34 21.95 13.05
C LYS A 27 -7.17 21.17 14.08
N VAL A 28 -7.18 19.84 13.99
CA VAL A 28 -7.90 18.98 14.96
C VAL A 28 -7.30 19.13 16.36
N LEU A 29 -5.97 19.07 16.49
CA LEU A 29 -5.29 19.23 17.77
C LEU A 29 -5.46 20.65 18.37
N ALA A 30 -5.47 21.70 17.55
CA ALA A 30 -5.72 23.05 17.99
C ALA A 30 -7.15 23.20 18.57
N PHE A 31 -8.11 22.45 18.05
CA PHE A 31 -9.51 22.49 18.53
C PHE A 31 -9.73 21.66 19.79
N THR A 32 -9.05 20.52 19.95
CA THR A 32 -9.17 19.67 21.16
C THR A 32 -8.51 20.28 22.40
N GLY A 33 -7.65 21.28 22.23
CA GLY A 33 -7.06 22.06 23.35
C GLY A 33 -8.00 23.10 23.95
N MET A 34 -9.16 23.38 23.36
CA MET A 34 -10.19 24.25 23.93
C MET A 34 -11.27 23.37 24.57
N GLU A 35 -11.49 23.52 25.86
CA GLU A 35 -12.47 22.77 26.65
C GLU A 35 -13.86 22.78 25.98
N GLY A 36 -14.25 21.65 25.43
CA GLY A 36 -15.58 21.40 24.89
C GLY A 36 -15.57 20.90 23.47
N VAL A 37 -15.80 19.61 23.31
CA VAL A 37 -16.17 18.98 22.02
C VAL A 37 -17.57 19.46 21.62
N ALA A 38 -17.71 20.74 21.32
CA ALA A 38 -18.95 21.33 20.87
C ALA A 38 -18.80 21.64 19.37
N LEU A 39 -19.40 20.78 18.54
CA LEU A 39 -19.73 21.03 17.14
C LEU A 39 -18.58 21.66 16.34
N MET A 40 -17.80 20.81 15.69
CA MET A 40 -16.85 21.29 14.67
C MET A 40 -17.60 22.15 13.66
N PRO A 41 -17.17 23.39 13.41
CA PRO A 41 -17.83 24.24 12.44
C PRO A 41 -17.74 23.63 11.02
N ASP A 42 -18.82 23.75 10.26
CA ASP A 42 -18.92 23.26 8.86
C ASP A 42 -17.75 23.69 7.96
N TRP A 43 -17.12 24.83 8.23
CA TRP A 43 -15.98 25.32 7.44
C TRP A 43 -14.68 24.58 7.74
N LEU A 44 -14.56 23.89 8.88
CA LEU A 44 -13.44 22.99 9.19
C LEU A 44 -13.60 21.66 8.46
N MET A 45 -14.83 21.31 8.12
CA MET A 45 -15.21 20.10 7.40
C MET A 45 -15.24 20.31 5.88
N ARG A 46 -15.41 21.55 5.42
CA ARG A 46 -15.38 21.88 3.99
C ARG A 46 -13.95 22.17 3.56
N ASN A 47 -13.31 21.20 3.01
CA ASN A 47 -11.96 21.34 2.52
C ASN A 47 -11.96 21.92 1.09
N GLU A 48 -11.08 22.89 0.82
CA GLU A 48 -10.59 23.19 -0.52
C GLU A 48 -10.04 21.93 -1.20
N ASP A 49 -9.73 20.92 -0.41
CA ASP A 49 -9.25 19.58 -0.80
C ASP A 49 -10.29 18.75 -1.58
N ASP A 50 -11.60 19.01 -1.43
CA ASP A 50 -12.63 18.30 -2.21
C ASP A 50 -12.49 18.52 -3.73
N VAL A 51 -12.01 19.68 -4.15
CA VAL A 51 -11.74 19.98 -5.57
C VAL A 51 -10.55 19.14 -6.05
N LEU A 52 -9.50 19.07 -5.25
CA LEU A 52 -8.30 18.28 -5.56
C LEU A 52 -8.62 16.78 -5.59
N VAL A 53 -9.36 16.28 -4.59
CA VAL A 53 -9.78 14.88 -4.54
C VAL A 53 -10.62 14.51 -5.76
N ASN A 54 -11.60 15.35 -6.13
CA ASN A 54 -12.43 15.09 -7.30
C ASN A 54 -11.62 15.15 -8.61
N SER A 55 -10.64 16.06 -8.71
CA SER A 55 -9.72 16.09 -9.85
C SER A 55 -8.87 14.81 -9.94
N ASN A 56 -8.36 14.32 -8.83
CA ASN A 56 -7.59 13.07 -8.78
C ASN A 56 -8.47 11.85 -9.12
N ILE A 57 -9.72 11.83 -8.68
CA ILE A 57 -10.68 10.79 -9.08
C ILE A 57 -10.87 10.81 -10.61
N GLN A 58 -11.09 11.97 -11.21
CA GLN A 58 -11.26 12.07 -12.64
C GLN A 58 -10.04 11.55 -13.40
N VAL A 59 -8.83 11.95 -13.01
CA VAL A 59 -7.58 11.46 -13.61
C VAL A 59 -7.46 9.93 -13.48
N PHE A 60 -7.82 9.38 -12.34
CA PHE A 60 -7.82 7.94 -12.12
C PHE A 60 -8.82 7.21 -13.03
N GLU A 61 -10.05 7.71 -13.14
CA GLU A 61 -11.08 7.11 -13.97
C GLU A 61 -10.72 7.16 -15.47
N GLU A 62 -10.21 8.31 -15.94
CA GLU A 62 -9.72 8.47 -17.31
C GLU A 62 -8.58 7.48 -17.61
N ALA A 63 -7.59 7.37 -16.71
CA ALA A 63 -6.47 6.45 -16.87
C ALA A 63 -6.92 4.98 -16.89
N CYS A 64 -7.89 4.60 -16.04
CA CYS A 64 -8.44 3.24 -16.04
C CYS A 64 -9.21 2.95 -17.35
N ALA A 65 -10.01 3.90 -17.81
CA ALA A 65 -10.79 3.76 -19.03
C ALA A 65 -9.88 3.61 -20.27
N ASP A 66 -8.84 4.44 -20.38
CA ASP A 66 -7.88 4.41 -21.51
C ASP A 66 -7.13 3.07 -21.60
N GLU A 67 -6.82 2.46 -20.45
CA GLU A 67 -6.10 1.19 -20.40
C GLU A 67 -7.01 -0.06 -20.27
N GLY A 68 -8.33 0.16 -20.28
CA GLY A 68 -9.32 -0.93 -20.18
C GLY A 68 -9.22 -1.71 -18.86
N ILE A 69 -8.94 -1.01 -17.76
CA ILE A 69 -8.88 -1.56 -16.40
C ILE A 69 -10.27 -1.42 -15.77
N GLU A 70 -10.80 -2.51 -15.24
CA GLU A 70 -12.02 -2.45 -14.44
C GLU A 70 -11.72 -1.78 -13.11
N TYR A 71 -12.53 -0.77 -12.72
CA TYR A 71 -12.25 -0.01 -11.52
C TYR A 71 -13.47 0.27 -10.64
N ARG A 72 -13.22 0.64 -9.40
CA ARG A 72 -14.17 1.22 -8.45
C ARG A 72 -13.54 2.45 -7.82
N VAL A 73 -14.36 3.40 -7.42
CA VAL A 73 -13.94 4.60 -6.68
C VAL A 73 -14.59 4.59 -5.31
N HIS A 74 -13.76 4.58 -4.28
CA HIS A 74 -14.17 4.72 -2.90
C HIS A 74 -13.65 6.07 -2.39
N LYS A 75 -14.56 7.02 -2.20
CA LYS A 75 -14.25 8.32 -1.63
C LYS A 75 -14.68 8.35 -0.17
N ASP A 76 -13.73 8.51 0.71
CA ASP A 76 -13.99 8.69 2.14
C ASP A 76 -13.68 10.13 2.55
N THR A 77 -14.66 10.75 3.19
CA THR A 77 -14.57 12.12 3.69
C THR A 77 -14.52 12.17 5.21
N ASP A 78 -14.45 11.01 5.86
CA ASP A 78 -14.49 10.92 7.31
C ASP A 78 -13.14 11.27 7.95
N MET A 79 -13.19 11.77 9.19
CA MET A 79 -12.01 12.06 10.00
C MET A 79 -11.18 10.80 10.35
N MET A 80 -11.67 9.62 10.00
CA MET A 80 -11.08 8.31 10.31
C MET A 80 -10.44 7.65 9.07
N ALA A 81 -9.94 8.45 8.14
CA ALA A 81 -9.43 8.01 6.84
C ALA A 81 -8.51 6.77 6.88
N ILE A 82 -7.64 6.65 7.90
CA ILE A 82 -6.80 5.45 8.07
C ILE A 82 -7.63 4.21 8.40
N ALA A 83 -8.64 4.35 9.28
CA ALA A 83 -9.47 3.22 9.66
C ALA A 83 -10.25 2.69 8.47
N SER A 84 -10.81 3.59 7.66
CA SER A 84 -11.51 3.24 6.42
C SER A 84 -10.57 2.55 5.42
N LEU A 85 -9.35 3.06 5.24
CA LEU A 85 -8.36 2.39 4.39
C LEU A 85 -8.03 0.97 4.87
N ILE A 86 -7.88 0.78 6.18
CA ILE A 86 -7.62 -0.55 6.74
C ILE A 86 -8.81 -1.49 6.51
N GLU A 87 -10.05 -1.01 6.65
CA GLU A 87 -11.23 -1.80 6.33
C GLU A 87 -11.29 -2.21 4.85
N GLU A 88 -10.88 -1.34 3.94
CA GLU A 88 -10.76 -1.66 2.51
C GLU A 88 -9.74 -2.79 2.26
N THR A 89 -8.64 -2.82 3.01
CA THR A 89 -7.62 -3.87 2.86
C THR A 89 -8.12 -5.28 3.20
N ARG A 90 -9.19 -5.40 3.98
CA ARG A 90 -9.85 -6.68 4.29
C ARG A 90 -10.45 -7.35 3.05
N PHE A 91 -10.86 -6.57 2.08
CA PHE A 91 -11.53 -7.02 0.86
C PHE A 91 -10.62 -6.98 -0.37
N ALA A 92 -9.37 -6.58 -0.20
CA ALA A 92 -8.37 -6.49 -1.25
C ALA A 92 -7.38 -7.67 -1.17
N ASP A 93 -6.90 -8.12 -2.32
CA ASP A 93 -5.80 -9.10 -2.39
C ASP A 93 -4.42 -8.42 -2.19
N LEU A 94 -4.31 -7.14 -2.56
CA LEU A 94 -3.07 -6.37 -2.49
C LEU A 94 -3.37 -4.88 -2.36
N LEU A 95 -2.73 -4.21 -1.41
CA LEU A 95 -2.72 -2.76 -1.30
C LEU A 95 -1.48 -2.19 -2.00
N LEU A 96 -1.70 -1.26 -2.94
CA LEU A 96 -0.63 -0.52 -3.61
C LEU A 96 -0.51 0.87 -3.02
N VAL A 97 0.70 1.25 -2.66
CA VAL A 97 1.02 2.58 -2.12
C VAL A 97 2.18 3.18 -2.91
N SER A 98 2.12 4.46 -3.25
CA SER A 98 3.25 5.15 -3.88
C SER A 98 4.42 5.25 -2.91
N SER A 99 5.64 4.97 -3.39
CA SER A 99 6.86 5.11 -2.59
C SER A 99 7.16 6.57 -2.23
N ASP A 100 6.66 7.54 -2.99
CA ASP A 100 6.90 8.96 -2.71
C ASP A 100 6.22 9.40 -1.43
N LEU A 101 5.03 8.87 -1.15
CA LEU A 101 4.38 9.04 0.14
C LEU A 101 5.23 8.48 1.29
N PHE A 102 6.09 7.49 1.00
CA PHE A 102 7.02 6.93 1.96
C PHE A 102 8.21 7.88 2.20
N TYR A 103 8.70 8.52 1.15
CA TYR A 103 9.94 9.31 1.19
C TYR A 103 9.72 10.82 1.39
N GLU A 104 8.53 11.38 1.20
CA GLU A 104 8.25 12.81 1.42
C GLU A 104 8.63 13.32 2.82
N ASN A 105 8.78 12.41 3.79
CA ASN A 105 9.21 12.72 5.15
C ASN A 105 10.64 12.26 5.49
N VAL A 106 11.49 11.95 4.52
CA VAL A 106 12.88 11.48 4.71
C VAL A 106 13.81 12.51 5.37
N GLN A 107 13.40 13.76 5.52
CA GLN A 107 14.10 14.71 6.42
C GLN A 107 13.92 14.37 7.91
N ARG A 108 13.05 13.43 8.27
CA ARG A 108 12.95 12.85 9.61
C ARG A 108 13.13 11.35 9.44
N GLU A 109 14.07 10.78 10.16
CA GLU A 109 14.51 9.37 10.14
C GLU A 109 13.40 8.32 10.46
N GLN A 110 12.13 8.62 10.18
CA GLN A 110 10.99 7.73 10.47
C GLN A 110 10.00 7.73 9.31
N PRO A 111 9.40 6.55 9.00
CA PRO A 111 8.31 6.47 8.04
C PRO A 111 7.16 7.40 8.45
N ASN A 112 6.43 7.92 7.47
CA ASN A 112 5.21 8.67 7.72
C ASN A 112 4.27 7.85 8.63
N PHE A 113 3.73 8.48 9.66
CA PHE A 113 2.82 7.85 10.63
C PHE A 113 1.69 7.05 9.94
N TYR A 114 1.13 7.57 8.86
CA TYR A 114 0.07 6.89 8.10
C TYR A 114 0.55 5.57 7.51
N LEU A 115 1.73 5.57 6.88
CA LEU A 115 2.28 4.36 6.30
C LEU A 115 2.64 3.34 7.39
N GLU A 116 3.21 3.80 8.50
CA GLU A 116 3.50 2.91 9.64
C GLU A 116 2.23 2.24 10.18
N GLU A 117 1.13 2.98 10.32
CA GLU A 117 -0.16 2.45 10.76
C GLU A 117 -0.75 1.48 9.72
N VAL A 118 -0.65 1.81 8.43
CA VAL A 118 -1.09 0.91 7.35
C VAL A 118 -0.29 -0.39 7.35
N LEU A 119 1.05 -0.31 7.38
CA LEU A 119 1.91 -1.50 7.39
C LEU A 119 1.67 -2.39 8.62
N LYS A 120 1.29 -1.80 9.76
CA LYS A 120 0.98 -2.56 10.98
C LYS A 120 -0.39 -3.21 10.98
N LYS A 121 -1.37 -2.63 10.29
CA LYS A 121 -2.79 -2.99 10.45
C LYS A 121 -3.47 -3.48 9.18
N ALA A 122 -2.82 -3.34 8.01
CA ALA A 122 -3.39 -3.85 6.78
C ALA A 122 -3.68 -5.35 6.88
N GLU A 123 -4.85 -5.76 6.38
CA GLU A 123 -5.31 -7.15 6.40
C GLU A 123 -4.96 -7.90 5.10
N CYS A 124 -4.30 -7.22 4.15
CA CYS A 124 -3.71 -7.81 2.94
C CYS A 124 -2.23 -7.40 2.81
N PRO A 125 -1.46 -8.05 1.92
CA PRO A 125 -0.12 -7.61 1.59
C PRO A 125 -0.09 -6.16 1.10
N VAL A 126 0.98 -5.44 1.46
CA VAL A 126 1.20 -4.05 1.04
C VAL A 126 2.42 -3.98 0.14
N MET A 127 2.30 -3.33 -1.00
CA MET A 127 3.38 -3.15 -1.97
C MET A 127 3.62 -1.66 -2.22
N LEU A 128 4.88 -1.24 -2.08
CA LEU A 128 5.32 0.11 -2.40
C LEU A 128 5.77 0.15 -3.86
N ILE A 129 5.17 1.06 -4.65
CA ILE A 129 5.46 1.21 -6.07
C ILE A 129 6.15 2.54 -6.31
N PRO A 130 7.36 2.58 -6.91
CA PRO A 130 8.01 3.82 -7.29
C PRO A 130 7.28 4.52 -8.45
N GLU A 131 7.42 5.85 -8.55
CA GLU A 131 6.83 6.62 -9.67
C GLU A 131 7.37 6.18 -11.02
N ASP A 132 8.69 5.95 -11.09
CA ASP A 132 9.38 5.49 -12.28
C ASP A 132 9.44 3.94 -12.37
N TYR A 133 8.33 3.28 -12.04
CA TYR A 133 8.23 1.83 -12.06
C TYR A 133 8.82 1.23 -13.33
N LYS A 134 9.69 0.24 -13.15
CA LYS A 134 10.19 -0.64 -14.19
C LYS A 134 9.97 -2.07 -13.75
N GLU A 135 9.65 -2.93 -14.69
CA GLU A 135 9.46 -4.33 -14.38
C GLU A 135 10.77 -4.94 -13.85
N PRO A 136 10.74 -5.56 -12.66
CA PRO A 136 11.94 -6.15 -12.08
C PRO A 136 12.36 -7.40 -12.86
N GLU A 137 13.66 -7.57 -13.02
CA GLU A 137 14.23 -8.77 -13.65
C GLU A 137 14.67 -9.82 -12.60
N GLN A 138 14.75 -9.41 -11.33
CA GLN A 138 15.24 -10.25 -10.24
C GLN A 138 14.50 -9.93 -8.93
N ASN A 139 14.30 -10.96 -8.11
CA ASN A 139 13.67 -10.84 -6.81
C ASN A 139 14.70 -11.00 -5.68
N PHE A 140 14.50 -10.23 -4.61
CA PHE A 140 15.19 -10.42 -3.34
C PHE A 140 14.16 -10.71 -2.26
N LEU A 141 14.09 -11.94 -1.79
CA LEU A 141 13.17 -12.35 -0.74
C LEU A 141 13.90 -12.44 0.59
N THR A 142 13.41 -11.75 1.61
CA THR A 142 13.97 -11.83 2.96
C THR A 142 13.31 -12.95 3.74
N TYR A 143 14.13 -13.74 4.44
CA TYR A 143 13.69 -14.88 5.23
C TYR A 143 14.42 -14.95 6.57
N ASP A 144 13.67 -15.07 7.65
CA ASP A 144 14.18 -15.16 9.02
C ASP A 144 13.76 -16.45 9.76
N GLY A 145 13.10 -17.37 9.05
CA GLY A 145 12.56 -18.60 9.63
C GLY A 145 11.19 -18.43 10.29
N SER A 146 10.61 -17.22 10.30
CA SER A 146 9.29 -17.00 10.91
C SER A 146 8.15 -17.46 10.00
N GLU A 147 7.01 -17.79 10.62
CA GLU A 147 5.76 -18.07 9.87
C GLU A 147 5.37 -16.87 8.98
N SER A 148 5.62 -15.65 9.44
CA SER A 148 5.31 -14.42 8.71
C SER A 148 6.14 -14.29 7.44
N SER A 149 7.44 -14.60 7.47
CA SER A 149 8.30 -14.54 6.28
C SER A 149 7.89 -15.60 5.25
N VAL A 150 7.57 -16.82 5.68
CA VAL A 150 7.05 -17.88 4.80
C VAL A 150 5.70 -17.46 4.19
N PHE A 151 4.81 -16.88 5.00
CA PHE A 151 3.52 -16.41 4.54
C PHE A 151 3.68 -15.30 3.48
N ALA A 152 4.55 -14.32 3.72
CA ALA A 152 4.81 -13.23 2.79
C ALA A 152 5.35 -13.73 1.44
N ILE A 153 6.30 -14.68 1.45
CA ILE A 153 6.84 -15.30 0.23
C ILE A 153 5.73 -16.03 -0.55
N LYS A 154 4.87 -16.78 0.13
CA LYS A 154 3.74 -17.46 -0.51
C LYS A 154 2.74 -16.48 -1.10
N GLN A 155 2.39 -15.40 -0.38
CA GLN A 155 1.48 -14.37 -0.88
C GLN A 155 2.05 -13.68 -2.12
N PHE A 156 3.35 -13.35 -2.12
CA PHE A 156 4.02 -12.81 -3.29
C PHE A 156 3.88 -13.74 -4.51
N ALA A 157 4.18 -15.03 -4.34
CA ALA A 157 4.08 -16.01 -5.43
C ALA A 157 2.64 -16.21 -5.93
N TYR A 158 1.63 -16.14 -5.05
CA TYR A 158 0.24 -16.31 -5.44
C TYR A 158 -0.37 -15.09 -6.12
N ILE A 159 -0.02 -13.89 -5.66
CA ILE A 159 -0.60 -12.64 -6.17
C ILE A 159 0.13 -12.19 -7.44
N LEU A 160 1.44 -12.41 -7.50
CA LEU A 160 2.32 -11.93 -8.57
C LEU A 160 3.14 -13.08 -9.20
N PRO A 161 2.47 -14.11 -9.77
CA PRO A 161 3.15 -15.32 -10.24
C PRO A 161 4.18 -15.03 -11.33
N GLU A 162 3.96 -14.02 -12.19
CA GLU A 162 4.92 -13.66 -13.22
C GLU A 162 6.20 -13.06 -12.63
N LEU A 163 6.09 -12.24 -11.61
CA LEU A 163 7.26 -11.71 -10.90
C LEU A 163 7.95 -12.81 -10.10
N ALA A 164 7.19 -13.72 -9.51
CA ALA A 164 7.76 -14.88 -8.80
C ALA A 164 8.57 -15.80 -9.71
N GLY A 165 8.30 -15.81 -11.03
CA GLY A 165 9.09 -16.55 -12.01
C GLY A 165 10.46 -15.96 -12.35
N ASN A 166 10.79 -14.76 -11.85
CA ASN A 166 12.10 -14.15 -12.05
C ASN A 166 13.17 -14.84 -11.20
N GLU A 167 14.44 -14.66 -11.60
CA GLU A 167 15.56 -15.10 -10.76
C GLU A 167 15.40 -14.57 -9.33
N THR A 168 15.44 -15.47 -8.34
CA THR A 168 15.16 -15.13 -6.95
C THR A 168 16.37 -15.40 -6.07
N ILE A 169 16.78 -14.37 -5.32
CA ILE A 169 17.82 -14.46 -4.29
C ILE A 169 17.15 -14.42 -2.91
N LEU A 170 17.36 -15.49 -2.14
CA LEU A 170 16.91 -15.54 -0.76
C LEU A 170 17.95 -14.89 0.16
N LEU A 171 17.55 -13.84 0.89
CA LEU A 171 18.38 -13.12 1.84
C LEU A 171 17.97 -13.47 3.28
N SER A 172 18.97 -13.82 4.10
CA SER A 172 18.74 -14.02 5.52
C SER A 172 19.76 -13.24 6.35
N ALA A 173 19.28 -12.58 7.39
CA ALA A 173 20.12 -11.88 8.36
C ALA A 173 20.62 -12.79 9.51
N VAL A 174 20.26 -14.06 9.52
CA VAL A 174 20.68 -15.03 10.54
C VAL A 174 22.09 -15.52 10.24
N GLY A 175 22.96 -15.41 11.21
CA GLY A 175 24.41 -15.28 11.21
C GLY A 175 25.33 -16.30 10.53
N HIS A 176 24.97 -17.48 10.06
CA HIS A 176 25.85 -18.41 9.33
C HIS A 176 25.12 -19.10 8.18
N LYS A 177 25.82 -19.26 7.05
CA LYS A 177 25.31 -19.87 5.80
C LYS A 177 24.75 -21.29 5.98
N ASP A 178 25.19 -22.01 7.01
CA ASP A 178 24.83 -23.40 7.26
C ASP A 178 23.64 -23.53 8.23
N GLU A 179 23.02 -22.42 8.65
CA GLU A 179 21.99 -22.37 9.71
C GLU A 179 20.69 -21.70 9.28
N LEU A 180 20.38 -21.66 7.98
CA LEU A 180 19.04 -21.21 7.58
C LEU A 180 18.00 -22.18 8.14
N PRO A 181 17.07 -21.71 9.00
CA PRO A 181 16.02 -22.57 9.52
C PRO A 181 15.27 -23.22 8.35
N GLU A 182 15.05 -24.52 8.44
CA GLU A 182 14.22 -25.26 7.47
C GLU A 182 14.65 -25.08 6.01
N TYR A 183 15.97 -24.97 5.76
CA TYR A 183 16.54 -24.66 4.45
C TYR A 183 15.96 -25.51 3.31
N SER A 184 15.76 -26.80 3.50
CA SER A 184 15.22 -27.68 2.45
C SER A 184 13.79 -27.26 2.06
N MET A 185 12.95 -26.89 3.03
CA MET A 185 11.56 -26.50 2.78
C MET A 185 11.47 -25.14 2.08
N ILE A 186 12.26 -24.15 2.54
CA ILE A 186 12.24 -22.84 1.90
C ILE A 186 12.85 -22.89 0.50
N ALA A 187 13.88 -23.70 0.28
CA ALA A 187 14.47 -23.90 -1.06
C ALA A 187 13.46 -24.51 -2.03
N GLU A 188 12.65 -25.48 -1.59
CA GLU A 188 11.58 -26.06 -2.42
C GLU A 188 10.45 -25.05 -2.70
N LEU A 189 10.18 -24.13 -1.76
CA LEU A 189 9.14 -23.12 -1.93
C LEU A 189 9.49 -22.05 -2.97
N VAL A 190 10.79 -21.72 -3.11
CA VAL A 190 11.28 -20.64 -4.00
C VAL A 190 11.92 -21.17 -5.30
N ALA A 191 11.97 -22.48 -5.49
CA ALA A 191 12.46 -23.14 -6.70
C ALA A 191 11.40 -23.15 -7.83
#